data_364219ffcdced4a5a046801b8590614e
#
_entry.id   364219ffcdced4a5a046801b8590614e
#
_cell.length_a   1.000
_cell.length_b   1.000
_cell.length_c   1.000
_cell.angle_alpha   90.00
_cell.angle_beta   90.00
_cell.angle_gamma   90.00
#
_symmetry.space_group_name_H-M   'P 1'
#
loop_
_entity.id
_entity.type
_entity.pdbx_description
1 polymer ?
#
loop_
_entity_poly.entity_id
_entity_poly.type
_entity_poly.pdbx_seq_one_letter_code
_entity_poly.pdbx_strand_id
1 'polypeptide(L)'
;MKQYGVFDIIGPIMVGPSSSHTAGAARLGLVARHLCGEDVRKAVFYMHGSFAETYAGHGTDKALLAGIQGIRYDDERLKEAYALAEQAGLEAVFVPADLGAVHPNTVSMELTTKRGRRFTMTGCSIGGGSVCITELDGVEVTFSGERPILATRHTDEPGVIAGITAILYAYRINIGNMQVKRSADGKAACMYMELDGELPGQLKDALERVYGVKQVLLLCPEDIA
;
A
#
# COMPACT_ATOMS: atom_id res chain seq x y z
N MET A 1 19.41 6.14 -18.86
CA MET A 1 18.74 4.85 -19.05
C MET A 1 19.15 3.94 -17.90
N LYS A 2 18.19 3.44 -17.12
CA LYS A 2 18.46 2.44 -16.07
C LYS A 2 18.94 1.16 -16.78
N GLN A 3 20.16 0.68 -16.47
CA GLN A 3 20.62 -0.63 -16.97
C GLN A 3 19.90 -1.70 -16.14
N TYR A 4 19.06 -2.48 -16.79
CA TYR A 4 18.40 -3.62 -16.16
C TYR A 4 19.35 -4.81 -16.19
N GLY A 5 19.67 -5.39 -15.04
CA GLY A 5 20.38 -6.65 -14.91
C GLY A 5 19.49 -7.83 -15.27
N VAL A 6 20.10 -9.01 -15.52
CA VAL A 6 19.36 -10.25 -15.82
C VAL A 6 18.36 -10.59 -14.69
N PHE A 7 18.71 -10.29 -13.45
CA PHE A 7 17.87 -10.51 -12.27
C PHE A 7 16.68 -9.53 -12.16
N ASP A 8 16.74 -8.36 -12.79
CA ASP A 8 15.61 -7.42 -12.88
C ASP A 8 14.54 -7.90 -13.88
N ILE A 9 14.94 -8.84 -14.77
CA ILE A 9 14.06 -9.43 -15.81
C ILE A 9 13.46 -10.75 -15.33
N ILE A 10 14.19 -11.52 -14.50
CA ILE A 10 13.71 -12.74 -13.86
C ILE A 10 12.85 -12.29 -12.66
N GLY A 11 11.53 -12.41 -12.78
CA GLY A 11 10.61 -12.06 -11.68
C GLY A 11 10.92 -12.84 -10.40
N PRO A 12 10.39 -12.39 -9.26
CA PRO A 12 10.61 -13.07 -7.97
C PRO A 12 10.06 -14.50 -7.99
N ILE A 13 10.56 -15.35 -7.07
CA ILE A 13 9.94 -16.65 -6.79
C ILE A 13 8.51 -16.36 -6.31
N MET A 14 7.50 -16.89 -7.00
CA MET A 14 6.10 -16.55 -6.75
C MET A 14 5.16 -17.73 -7.03
N VAL A 15 4.01 -17.69 -6.43
CA VAL A 15 2.90 -18.62 -6.69
C VAL A 15 1.99 -18.01 -7.76
N GLY A 16 2.21 -18.37 -9.03
CA GLY A 16 1.39 -17.89 -10.15
C GLY A 16 2.19 -17.62 -11.41
N PRO A 17 1.50 -17.36 -12.55
CA PRO A 17 2.13 -17.35 -13.86
C PRO A 17 2.76 -16.01 -14.27
N SER A 18 2.50 -14.91 -13.54
CA SER A 18 2.87 -13.58 -14.01
C SER A 18 3.41 -12.69 -12.88
N SER A 19 4.61 -12.14 -13.05
CA SER A 19 5.21 -11.23 -12.06
C SER A 19 4.40 -9.94 -11.88
N SER A 20 3.78 -9.41 -12.93
CA SER A 20 2.96 -8.21 -12.81
C SER A 20 1.55 -8.51 -12.29
N HIS A 21 0.90 -9.59 -12.75
CA HIS A 21 -0.48 -9.92 -12.40
C HIS A 21 -0.60 -10.73 -11.10
N THR A 22 0.47 -11.36 -10.63
CA THR A 22 0.48 -12.09 -9.36
C THR A 22 1.32 -11.37 -8.31
N ALA A 23 2.65 -11.30 -8.48
CA ALA A 23 3.50 -10.70 -7.44
C ALA A 23 3.21 -9.20 -7.23
N GLY A 24 3.11 -8.43 -8.32
CA GLY A 24 2.77 -7.00 -8.22
C GLY A 24 1.37 -6.75 -7.64
N ALA A 25 0.38 -7.56 -8.01
CA ALA A 25 -0.96 -7.46 -7.46
C ALA A 25 -1.01 -7.80 -5.96
N ALA A 26 -0.35 -8.89 -5.54
CA ALA A 26 -0.26 -9.25 -4.12
C ALA A 26 0.45 -8.16 -3.31
N ARG A 27 1.54 -7.57 -3.83
CA ARG A 27 2.22 -6.44 -3.21
C ARG A 27 1.31 -5.22 -3.06
N LEU A 28 0.53 -4.86 -4.08
CA LEU A 28 -0.46 -3.78 -3.96
C LEU A 28 -1.47 -4.04 -2.84
N GLY A 29 -1.96 -5.27 -2.72
CA GLY A 29 -2.84 -5.68 -1.62
C GLY A 29 -2.16 -5.58 -0.25
N LEU A 30 -0.91 -6.01 -0.13
CA LEU A 30 -0.11 -5.91 1.10
C LEU A 30 0.11 -4.45 1.52
N VAL A 31 0.47 -3.57 0.57
CA VAL A 31 0.62 -2.13 0.83
C VAL A 31 -0.69 -1.55 1.36
N ALA A 32 -1.81 -1.83 0.67
CA ALA A 32 -3.12 -1.32 1.07
C ALA A 32 -3.51 -1.80 2.48
N ARG A 33 -3.28 -3.08 2.81
CA ARG A 33 -3.50 -3.61 4.15
C ARG A 33 -2.67 -2.88 5.21
N HIS A 34 -1.36 -2.73 4.98
CA HIS A 34 -0.45 -2.08 5.92
C HIS A 34 -0.82 -0.62 6.16
N LEU A 35 -1.06 0.15 5.09
CA LEU A 35 -1.42 1.56 5.19
C LEU A 35 -2.86 1.78 5.66
N CYS A 36 -3.75 0.79 5.51
CA CYS A 36 -5.04 0.78 6.18
C CYS A 36 -4.86 0.65 7.69
N GLY A 37 -3.93 -0.18 8.17
CA GLY A 37 -3.57 -0.31 9.60
C GLY A 37 -4.66 -0.88 10.50
N GLU A 38 -5.72 -1.45 9.93
CA GLU A 38 -6.85 -2.06 10.64
C GLU A 38 -7.36 -3.29 9.88
N ASP A 39 -8.04 -4.19 10.59
CA ASP A 39 -8.69 -5.34 9.96
C ASP A 39 -9.77 -4.90 8.96
N VAL A 40 -9.68 -5.42 7.75
CA VAL A 40 -10.61 -5.14 6.66
C VAL A 40 -11.80 -6.08 6.72
N ARG A 41 -13.01 -5.52 6.63
CA ARG A 41 -14.27 -6.25 6.50
C ARG A 41 -14.72 -6.36 5.06
N LYS A 42 -14.48 -5.32 4.24
CA LYS A 42 -14.87 -5.26 2.84
C LYS A 42 -13.78 -4.60 2.01
N ALA A 43 -13.45 -5.19 0.87
CA ALA A 43 -12.54 -4.64 -0.14
C ALA A 43 -13.25 -4.58 -1.49
N VAL A 44 -13.23 -3.41 -2.13
CA VAL A 44 -13.70 -3.23 -3.51
C VAL A 44 -12.50 -2.86 -4.36
N PHE A 45 -12.30 -3.60 -5.44
CA PHE A 45 -11.18 -3.45 -6.36
C PHE A 45 -11.70 -2.96 -7.72
N TYR A 46 -11.45 -1.71 -8.06
CA TYR A 46 -11.71 -1.15 -9.40
C TYR A 46 -10.50 -1.41 -10.27
N MET A 47 -10.61 -2.32 -11.20
CA MET A 47 -9.51 -2.81 -12.02
C MET A 47 -9.53 -2.20 -13.41
N HIS A 48 -8.38 -1.67 -13.86
CA HIS A 48 -8.22 -0.98 -15.14
C HIS A 48 -7.39 -1.81 -16.13
N GLY A 49 -7.69 -1.62 -17.42
CA GLY A 49 -6.90 -2.13 -18.54
C GLY A 49 -6.64 -3.62 -18.47
N SER A 50 -5.38 -4.04 -18.53
CA SER A 50 -5.00 -5.44 -18.50
C SER A 50 -5.42 -6.17 -17.22
N PHE A 51 -5.42 -5.48 -16.08
CA PHE A 51 -5.96 -6.06 -14.85
C PHE A 51 -7.45 -6.37 -14.98
N ALA A 52 -8.24 -5.49 -15.60
CA ALA A 52 -9.67 -5.71 -15.83
C ALA A 52 -9.94 -6.84 -16.83
N GLU A 53 -9.13 -6.94 -17.88
CA GLU A 53 -9.34 -7.90 -18.97
C GLU A 53 -8.95 -9.34 -18.60
N THR A 54 -7.94 -9.51 -17.73
CA THR A 54 -7.30 -10.80 -17.52
C THR A 54 -7.33 -11.30 -16.07
N TYR A 55 -7.95 -10.59 -15.13
CA TYR A 55 -7.84 -10.86 -13.70
C TYR A 55 -8.17 -12.30 -13.29
N ALA A 56 -9.24 -12.87 -13.81
CA ALA A 56 -9.65 -14.23 -13.48
C ALA A 56 -8.68 -15.28 -14.06
N GLY A 57 -8.15 -15.04 -15.29
CA GLY A 57 -7.24 -15.98 -15.95
C GLY A 57 -5.82 -16.00 -15.37
N HIS A 58 -5.32 -14.86 -14.92
CA HIS A 58 -3.98 -14.72 -14.35
C HIS A 58 -3.95 -14.73 -12.81
N GLY A 59 -5.11 -14.85 -12.16
CA GLY A 59 -5.21 -14.88 -10.70
C GLY A 59 -4.91 -13.54 -10.02
N THR A 60 -5.09 -12.42 -10.73
CA THR A 60 -4.89 -11.07 -10.19
C THR A 60 -5.85 -10.80 -9.02
N ASP A 61 -7.08 -11.25 -9.13
CA ASP A 61 -8.10 -11.21 -8.10
C ASP A 61 -7.65 -11.94 -6.83
N LYS A 62 -7.16 -13.18 -6.95
CA LYS A 62 -6.64 -13.96 -5.83
C LYS A 62 -5.42 -13.28 -5.21
N ALA A 63 -4.53 -12.74 -6.04
CA ALA A 63 -3.32 -12.09 -5.58
C ALA A 63 -3.62 -10.80 -4.78
N LEU A 64 -4.49 -9.92 -5.30
CA LEU A 64 -4.96 -8.72 -4.59
C LEU A 64 -5.62 -9.10 -3.26
N LEU A 65 -6.53 -10.08 -3.29
CA LEU A 65 -7.24 -10.55 -2.11
C LEU A 65 -6.31 -11.20 -1.08
N ALA A 66 -5.32 -11.98 -1.52
CA ALA A 66 -4.27 -12.54 -0.67
C ALA A 66 -3.48 -11.45 0.04
N GLY A 67 -3.05 -10.42 -0.72
CA GLY A 67 -2.33 -9.27 -0.15
C GLY A 67 -3.13 -8.54 0.92
N ILE A 68 -4.43 -8.29 0.72
CA ILE A 68 -5.32 -7.70 1.75
C ILE A 68 -5.40 -8.58 3.00
N GLN A 69 -5.21 -9.88 2.88
CA GLN A 69 -5.16 -10.81 4.02
C GLN A 69 -3.76 -10.95 4.64
N GLY A 70 -2.75 -10.23 4.12
CA GLY A 70 -1.37 -10.33 4.60
C GLY A 70 -0.62 -11.56 4.08
N ILE A 71 -1.09 -12.16 2.99
CA ILE A 71 -0.47 -13.32 2.33
C ILE A 71 0.43 -12.81 1.21
N ARG A 72 1.69 -13.25 1.23
CA ARG A 72 2.71 -12.84 0.25
C ARG A 72 2.54 -13.59 -1.06
N TYR A 73 3.15 -13.06 -2.13
CA TYR A 73 3.09 -13.65 -3.47
C TYR A 73 3.84 -14.98 -3.61
N ASP A 74 4.74 -15.31 -2.67
CA ASP A 74 5.50 -16.56 -2.61
C ASP A 74 4.85 -17.62 -1.67
N ASP A 75 3.76 -17.30 -1.02
CA ASP A 75 3.03 -18.18 -0.10
C ASP A 75 1.97 -19.00 -0.86
N GLU A 76 2.02 -20.33 -0.73
CA GLU A 76 1.07 -21.26 -1.35
C GLU A 76 -0.40 -20.99 -0.99
N ARG A 77 -0.67 -20.37 0.16
CA ARG A 77 -2.02 -19.98 0.59
C ARG A 77 -2.68 -18.96 -0.34
N LEU A 78 -1.90 -18.28 -1.20
CA LEU A 78 -2.44 -17.38 -2.22
C LEU A 78 -3.48 -18.07 -3.10
N LYS A 79 -3.31 -19.35 -3.40
CA LYS A 79 -4.25 -20.16 -4.20
C LYS A 79 -5.63 -20.26 -3.54
N GLU A 80 -5.67 -20.20 -2.21
CA GLU A 80 -6.85 -20.35 -1.36
C GLU A 80 -7.42 -19.00 -0.88
N ALA A 81 -7.00 -17.88 -1.46
CA ALA A 81 -7.32 -16.54 -0.99
C ALA A 81 -8.83 -16.29 -0.78
N TYR A 82 -9.69 -16.83 -1.64
CA TYR A 82 -11.15 -16.71 -1.49
C TYR A 82 -11.69 -17.49 -0.30
N ALA A 83 -11.26 -18.74 -0.12
CA ALA A 83 -11.71 -19.56 1.01
C ALA A 83 -11.27 -18.96 2.34
N LEU A 84 -10.04 -18.43 2.40
CA LEU A 84 -9.50 -17.75 3.58
C LEU A 84 -10.24 -16.43 3.86
N ALA A 85 -10.59 -15.68 2.82
CA ALA A 85 -11.39 -14.45 2.96
C ALA A 85 -12.78 -14.74 3.52
N GLU A 86 -13.46 -15.77 3.03
CA GLU A 86 -14.75 -16.21 3.53
C GLU A 86 -14.68 -16.59 5.02
N GLN A 87 -13.68 -17.38 5.41
CA GLN A 87 -13.44 -17.75 6.81
C GLN A 87 -13.17 -16.54 7.71
N ALA A 88 -12.47 -15.52 7.18
CA ALA A 88 -12.18 -14.27 7.90
C ALA A 88 -13.34 -13.28 7.94
N GLY A 89 -14.45 -13.56 7.22
CA GLY A 89 -15.57 -12.65 7.03
C GLY A 89 -15.20 -11.40 6.22
N LEU A 90 -14.25 -11.52 5.29
CA LEU A 90 -13.83 -10.46 4.38
C LEU A 90 -14.61 -10.54 3.07
N GLU A 91 -15.46 -9.55 2.81
CA GLU A 91 -16.17 -9.40 1.55
C GLU A 91 -15.22 -8.78 0.49
N ALA A 92 -15.11 -9.40 -0.68
CA ALA A 92 -14.32 -8.89 -1.80
C ALA A 92 -15.19 -8.70 -3.03
N VAL A 93 -15.07 -7.54 -3.69
CA VAL A 93 -15.79 -7.21 -4.92
C VAL A 93 -14.80 -6.71 -5.96
N PHE A 94 -14.83 -7.29 -7.15
CA PHE A 94 -13.96 -6.91 -8.27
C PHE A 94 -14.81 -6.27 -9.37
N VAL A 95 -14.44 -5.06 -9.76
CA VAL A 95 -15.19 -4.23 -10.71
C VAL A 95 -14.27 -3.79 -11.84
N PRO A 96 -14.46 -4.23 -13.07
CA PRO A 96 -13.80 -3.62 -14.22
C PRO A 96 -14.17 -2.14 -14.32
N ALA A 97 -13.17 -1.26 -14.45
CA ALA A 97 -13.36 0.17 -14.48
C ALA A 97 -12.39 0.85 -15.44
N ASP A 98 -12.83 1.94 -16.05
CA ASP A 98 -11.94 2.85 -16.75
C ASP A 98 -11.48 3.93 -15.77
N LEU A 99 -10.19 3.90 -15.42
CA LEU A 99 -9.56 4.88 -14.53
C LEU A 99 -8.86 6.01 -15.29
N GLY A 100 -9.10 6.11 -16.61
CA GLY A 100 -8.53 7.16 -17.46
C GLY A 100 -7.12 6.85 -17.95
N ALA A 101 -6.30 7.89 -18.15
CA ALA A 101 -4.96 7.77 -18.72
C ALA A 101 -3.93 7.30 -17.65
N VAL A 102 -4.07 6.05 -17.18
CA VAL A 102 -3.20 5.44 -16.18
C VAL A 102 -2.53 4.18 -16.74
N HIS A 103 -1.60 3.59 -15.97
CA HIS A 103 -0.93 2.36 -16.37
C HIS A 103 -1.94 1.20 -16.53
N PRO A 104 -1.81 0.32 -17.56
CA PRO A 104 -2.78 -0.76 -17.80
C PRO A 104 -2.99 -1.74 -16.64
N ASN A 105 -1.99 -1.90 -15.76
CA ASN A 105 -2.08 -2.76 -14.57
C ASN A 105 -2.41 -1.94 -13.31
N THR A 106 -3.34 -1.00 -13.41
CA THR A 106 -3.77 -0.17 -12.29
C THR A 106 -4.99 -0.77 -11.59
N VAL A 107 -5.01 -0.67 -10.27
CA VAL A 107 -6.17 -0.95 -9.42
C VAL A 107 -6.39 0.20 -8.45
N SER A 108 -7.64 0.63 -8.31
CA SER A 108 -8.07 1.49 -7.21
C SER A 108 -8.83 0.62 -6.20
N MET A 109 -8.47 0.71 -4.94
CA MET A 109 -8.99 -0.11 -3.86
C MET A 109 -9.73 0.75 -2.85
N GLU A 110 -10.96 0.35 -2.49
CA GLU A 110 -11.70 0.91 -1.37
C GLU A 110 -11.82 -0.14 -0.28
N LEU A 111 -11.19 0.10 0.86
CA LEU A 111 -11.24 -0.78 2.01
C LEU A 111 -12.17 -0.21 3.08
N THR A 112 -13.05 -1.05 3.62
CA THR A 112 -13.85 -0.73 4.80
C THR A 112 -13.40 -1.61 5.94
N THR A 113 -12.92 -1.01 7.02
CA THR A 113 -12.44 -1.74 8.20
C THR A 113 -13.59 -2.32 9.02
N LYS A 114 -13.30 -3.27 9.92
CA LYS A 114 -14.28 -3.81 10.88
C LYS A 114 -14.87 -2.72 11.79
N ARG A 115 -14.11 -1.61 11.99
CA ARG A 115 -14.57 -0.43 12.75
C ARG A 115 -15.35 0.59 11.91
N GLY A 116 -15.54 0.32 10.60
CA GLY A 116 -16.29 1.19 9.69
C GLY A 116 -15.50 2.32 9.06
N ARG A 117 -14.17 2.40 9.29
CA ARG A 117 -13.32 3.38 8.60
C ARG A 117 -13.17 3.01 7.12
N ARG A 118 -13.20 4.00 6.25
CA ARG A 118 -12.88 3.84 4.82
C ARG A 118 -11.42 4.25 4.61
N PHE A 119 -10.74 3.52 3.75
CA PHE A 119 -9.40 3.80 3.26
C PHE A 119 -9.38 3.55 1.77
N THR A 120 -8.76 4.44 1.00
CA THR A 120 -8.61 4.30 -0.45
C THR A 120 -7.14 4.30 -0.86
N MET A 121 -6.81 3.48 -1.83
CA MET A 121 -5.48 3.45 -2.44
C MET A 121 -5.59 3.16 -3.92
N THR A 122 -4.89 3.94 -4.74
CA THR A 122 -4.68 3.63 -6.17
C THR A 122 -3.21 3.35 -6.41
N GLY A 123 -2.93 2.28 -7.15
CA GLY A 123 -1.57 1.90 -7.53
C GLY A 123 -1.53 0.99 -8.74
N CYS A 124 -0.36 0.83 -9.30
CA CYS A 124 -0.15 -0.04 -10.45
C CYS A 124 1.06 -0.97 -10.28
N SER A 125 0.99 -2.11 -10.94
CA SER A 125 2.13 -3.02 -11.10
C SER A 125 2.90 -2.65 -12.37
N ILE A 126 4.18 -2.30 -12.21
CA ILE A 126 5.04 -1.81 -13.30
C ILE A 126 5.95 -2.91 -13.88
N GLY A 127 5.73 -4.17 -13.49
CA GLY A 127 6.49 -5.33 -13.96
C GLY A 127 7.56 -5.80 -12.98
N GLY A 128 8.04 -7.04 -13.14
CA GLY A 128 9.06 -7.64 -12.24
C GLY A 128 8.64 -7.79 -10.78
N GLY A 129 7.34 -7.63 -10.46
CA GLY A 129 6.85 -7.54 -9.09
C GLY A 129 6.93 -6.13 -8.48
N SER A 130 7.51 -5.15 -9.16
CA SER A 130 7.57 -3.76 -8.70
C SER A 130 6.21 -3.08 -8.81
N VAL A 131 5.93 -2.17 -7.89
CA VAL A 131 4.68 -1.43 -7.80
C VAL A 131 4.92 0.08 -7.75
N CYS A 132 3.91 0.85 -8.10
CA CYS A 132 3.87 2.29 -7.89
C CYS A 132 2.52 2.67 -7.30
N ILE A 133 2.53 3.28 -6.12
CA ILE A 133 1.34 3.82 -5.46
C ILE A 133 1.18 5.26 -5.91
N THR A 134 0.02 5.61 -6.45
CA THR A 134 -0.26 6.92 -7.05
C THR A 134 -1.24 7.76 -6.26
N GLU A 135 -2.03 7.15 -5.37
CA GLU A 135 -2.98 7.85 -4.50
C GLU A 135 -3.18 7.12 -3.18
N LEU A 136 -3.30 7.86 -2.09
CA LEU A 136 -3.64 7.38 -0.74
C LEU A 136 -4.69 8.31 -0.12
N ASP A 137 -5.87 7.80 0.22
CA ASP A 137 -7.00 8.56 0.79
C ASP A 137 -7.31 9.85 0.01
N GLY A 138 -7.22 9.80 -1.34
CA GLY A 138 -7.40 10.94 -2.24
C GLY A 138 -6.25 11.96 -2.19
N VAL A 139 -5.07 11.56 -1.72
CA VAL A 139 -3.81 12.32 -1.84
C VAL A 139 -3.00 11.74 -2.97
N GLU A 140 -2.66 12.55 -3.97
CA GLU A 140 -1.71 12.15 -4.99
C GLU A 140 -0.32 11.96 -4.37
N VAL A 141 0.27 10.79 -4.62
CA VAL A 141 1.60 10.41 -4.18
C VAL A 141 2.35 9.72 -5.33
N THR A 142 3.64 9.49 -5.16
CA THR A 142 4.42 8.65 -6.07
C THR A 142 5.40 7.84 -5.23
N PHE A 143 4.94 6.68 -4.74
CA PHE A 143 5.75 5.79 -3.92
C PHE A 143 6.06 4.51 -4.67
N SER A 144 7.33 4.13 -4.69
CA SER A 144 7.80 2.96 -5.42
C SER A 144 7.57 1.63 -4.70
N GLY A 145 7.32 1.67 -3.38
CA GLY A 145 7.36 0.48 -2.53
C GLY A 145 8.77 -0.11 -2.34
N GLU A 146 9.80 0.52 -2.91
CA GLU A 146 11.22 0.14 -2.75
C GLU A 146 11.88 0.87 -1.57
N ARG A 147 11.18 1.82 -0.97
CA ARG A 147 11.61 2.62 0.18
C ARG A 147 10.57 2.56 1.28
N PRO A 148 10.99 2.76 2.54
CA PRO A 148 10.05 2.83 3.64
C PRO A 148 9.03 3.96 3.46
N ILE A 149 7.76 3.65 3.77
CA ILE A 149 6.67 4.63 3.77
C ILE A 149 6.22 4.85 5.22
N LEU A 150 6.22 6.12 5.64
CA LEU A 150 5.63 6.56 6.89
C LEU A 150 4.28 7.23 6.58
N ALA A 151 3.21 6.69 7.17
CA ALA A 151 1.92 7.33 7.17
C ALA A 151 1.55 7.74 8.60
N THR A 152 1.11 8.99 8.80
CA THR A 152 0.64 9.47 10.09
C THR A 152 -0.74 10.08 9.98
N ARG A 153 -1.54 9.91 11.02
CA ARG A 153 -2.76 10.68 11.27
C ARG A 153 -2.56 11.51 12.53
N HIS A 154 -2.84 12.80 12.44
CA HIS A 154 -2.55 13.71 13.54
C HIS A 154 -3.58 14.85 13.58
N THR A 155 -3.62 15.61 14.68
CA THR A 155 -4.37 16.88 14.77
C THR A 155 -3.74 17.90 13.83
N ASP A 156 -4.57 18.72 13.18
CA ASP A 156 -4.09 19.79 12.31
C ASP A 156 -3.77 21.03 13.13
N GLU A 157 -2.65 20.97 13.86
CA GLU A 157 -2.19 22.02 14.78
C GLU A 157 -0.74 22.42 14.51
N PRO A 158 -0.37 23.68 14.74
CA PRO A 158 1.01 24.12 14.65
C PRO A 158 1.93 23.28 15.54
N GLY A 159 3.09 22.88 14.98
CA GLY A 159 4.11 22.14 15.72
C GLY A 159 4.07 20.62 15.54
N VAL A 160 2.95 20.01 15.15
CA VAL A 160 2.86 18.55 14.99
C VAL A 160 3.82 18.04 13.91
N ILE A 161 3.77 18.63 12.71
CA ILE A 161 4.68 18.27 11.61
C ILE A 161 6.14 18.52 12.03
N ALA A 162 6.41 19.66 12.69
CA ALA A 162 7.75 19.97 13.19
C ALA A 162 8.25 18.92 14.20
N GLY A 163 7.39 18.45 15.11
CA GLY A 163 7.72 17.39 16.04
C GLY A 163 8.05 16.07 15.35
N ILE A 164 7.26 15.67 14.34
CA ILE A 164 7.49 14.45 13.56
C ILE A 164 8.83 14.55 12.80
N THR A 165 9.06 15.66 12.10
CA THR A 165 10.30 15.86 11.34
C THR A 165 11.53 16.00 12.22
N ALA A 166 11.39 16.55 13.44
CA ALA A 166 12.46 16.60 14.42
C ALA A 166 12.87 15.20 14.93
N ILE A 167 11.92 14.29 15.11
CA ILE A 167 12.21 12.88 15.42
C ILE A 167 12.97 12.22 14.26
N LEU A 168 12.51 12.38 13.01
CA LEU A 168 13.23 11.84 11.85
C LEU A 168 14.66 12.38 11.76
N TYR A 169 14.84 13.69 12.00
CA TYR A 169 16.17 14.31 12.06
C TYR A 169 17.04 13.71 13.16
N ALA A 170 16.49 13.50 14.35
CA ALA A 170 17.24 12.92 15.49
C ALA A 170 17.72 11.49 15.18
N TYR A 171 16.95 10.74 14.41
CA TYR A 171 17.33 9.41 13.90
C TYR A 171 18.16 9.46 12.61
N ARG A 172 18.48 10.66 12.09
CA ARG A 172 19.24 10.87 10.83
C ARG A 172 18.56 10.26 9.62
N ILE A 173 17.23 10.21 9.60
CA ILE A 173 16.42 9.71 8.50
C ILE A 173 16.09 10.87 7.57
N ASN A 174 16.45 10.73 6.30
CA ASN A 174 16.09 11.71 5.28
C ASN A 174 14.69 11.44 4.72
N ILE A 175 14.01 12.49 4.27
CA ILE A 175 12.68 12.46 3.66
C ILE A 175 12.85 12.64 2.17
N GLY A 176 12.51 11.61 1.39
CA GLY A 176 12.58 11.65 -0.08
C GLY A 176 11.36 12.35 -0.69
N ASN A 177 10.16 12.10 -0.12
CA ASN A 177 8.91 12.73 -0.52
C ASN A 177 8.02 12.94 0.71
N MET A 178 7.20 14.00 0.70
CA MET A 178 6.25 14.28 1.78
C MET A 178 5.00 14.94 1.21
N GLN A 179 3.84 14.38 1.57
CA GLN A 179 2.53 14.93 1.24
C GLN A 179 1.68 15.06 2.50
N VAL A 180 0.95 16.15 2.62
CA VAL A 180 0.05 16.39 3.75
C VAL A 180 -1.33 16.77 3.22
N LYS A 181 -2.37 16.13 3.75
CA LYS A 181 -3.76 16.44 3.44
C LYS A 181 -4.54 16.70 4.72
N ARG A 182 -5.19 17.85 4.78
CA ARG A 182 -6.13 18.19 5.84
C ARG A 182 -7.47 17.48 5.63
N SER A 183 -8.11 17.10 6.73
CA SER A 183 -9.52 16.70 6.71
C SER A 183 -10.43 17.88 6.34
N ALA A 184 -11.61 17.58 5.80
CA ALA A 184 -12.56 18.60 5.37
C ALA A 184 -13.03 19.54 6.51
N ASP A 185 -13.03 19.05 7.75
CA ASP A 185 -13.40 19.81 8.95
C ASP A 185 -12.21 20.59 9.58
N GLY A 186 -11.01 20.47 9.00
CA GLY A 186 -9.80 21.14 9.43
C GLY A 186 -9.27 20.71 10.81
N LYS A 187 -9.76 19.60 11.40
CA LYS A 187 -9.37 19.14 12.74
C LYS A 187 -8.27 18.11 12.75
N ALA A 188 -8.09 17.42 11.64
CA ALA A 188 -7.09 16.37 11.48
C ALA A 188 -6.34 16.52 10.16
N ALA A 189 -5.17 15.91 10.07
CA ALA A 189 -4.44 15.75 8.84
C ALA A 189 -3.86 14.33 8.73
N CYS A 190 -3.69 13.87 7.49
CA CYS A 190 -2.89 12.72 7.16
C CYS A 190 -1.61 13.20 6.48
N MET A 191 -0.49 12.60 6.84
CA MET A 191 0.79 12.87 6.20
C MET A 191 1.42 11.57 5.75
N TYR A 192 1.88 11.54 4.51
CA TYR A 192 2.54 10.40 3.88
C TYR A 192 3.95 10.82 3.48
N MET A 193 4.94 10.01 3.84
CA MET A 193 6.34 10.25 3.51
C MET A 193 6.98 9.00 2.95
N GLU A 194 7.85 9.16 1.96
CA GLU A 194 8.84 8.16 1.57
C GLU A 194 10.17 8.53 2.25
N LEU A 195 10.76 7.58 2.96
CA LEU A 195 11.94 7.77 3.77
C LEU A 195 13.15 7.06 3.15
N ASP A 196 14.37 7.56 3.43
CA ASP A 196 15.59 6.92 2.99
C ASP A 196 16.17 6.01 4.10
N GLY A 197 16.77 4.89 3.68
CA GLY A 197 17.51 3.99 4.56
C GLY A 197 16.66 3.03 5.39
N GLU A 198 17.31 2.32 6.32
CA GLU A 198 16.66 1.40 7.24
C GLU A 198 16.04 2.16 8.42
N LEU A 199 14.86 1.74 8.85
CA LEU A 199 14.15 2.37 9.95
C LEU A 199 14.48 1.69 11.28
N PRO A 200 14.94 2.43 12.31
CA PRO A 200 15.16 1.88 13.65
C PRO A 200 13.84 1.37 14.25
N GLY A 201 13.86 0.21 14.92
CA GLY A 201 12.65 -0.39 15.50
C GLY A 201 11.92 0.51 16.51
N GLN A 202 12.63 1.45 17.16
CA GLN A 202 12.07 2.39 18.14
C GLN A 202 11.44 3.64 17.48
N LEU A 203 11.59 3.82 16.18
CA LEU A 203 11.10 5.01 15.47
C LEU A 203 9.59 5.20 15.63
N LYS A 204 8.83 4.13 15.48
CA LYS A 204 7.37 4.17 15.60
C LYS A 204 6.94 4.69 16.97
N ASP A 205 7.50 4.13 18.04
CA ASP A 205 7.18 4.53 19.41
C ASP A 205 7.55 6.00 19.67
N ALA A 206 8.67 6.47 19.12
CA ALA A 206 9.09 7.86 19.24
C ALA A 206 8.12 8.82 18.53
N LEU A 207 7.67 8.45 17.34
CA LEU A 207 6.69 9.24 16.56
C LEU A 207 5.30 9.24 17.22
N GLU A 208 4.86 8.13 17.81
CA GLU A 208 3.57 8.04 18.52
C GLU A 208 3.52 8.93 19.77
N ARG A 209 4.68 9.29 20.34
CA ARG A 209 4.78 10.21 21.50
C ARG A 209 4.71 11.69 21.11
N VAL A 210 4.78 12.02 19.84
CA VAL A 210 4.67 13.42 19.40
C VAL A 210 3.25 13.92 19.68
N TYR A 211 3.17 15.06 20.36
CA TYR A 211 1.87 15.67 20.65
C TYR A 211 1.04 15.85 19.37
N GLY A 212 -0.22 15.49 19.43
CA GLY A 212 -1.15 15.56 18.30
C GLY A 212 -1.14 14.36 17.38
N VAL A 213 -0.13 13.49 17.40
CA VAL A 213 -0.12 12.23 16.63
C VAL A 213 -1.15 11.27 17.21
N LYS A 214 -1.97 10.68 16.33
CA LYS A 214 -3.03 9.72 16.67
C LYS A 214 -2.73 8.32 16.19
N GLN A 215 -2.01 8.21 15.09
CA GLN A 215 -1.64 6.92 14.49
C GLN A 215 -0.35 7.08 13.70
N VAL A 216 0.51 6.10 13.80
CA VAL A 216 1.73 5.94 12.99
C VAL A 216 1.70 4.57 12.32
N LEU A 217 1.87 4.55 11.01
CA LEU A 217 2.02 3.35 10.21
C LEU A 217 3.37 3.43 9.49
N LEU A 218 4.16 2.39 9.61
CA LEU A 218 5.41 2.22 8.90
C LEU A 218 5.27 1.01 8.01
N LEU A 219 5.61 1.15 6.74
CA LEU A 219 5.68 0.08 5.77
C LEU A 219 7.12 0.04 5.25
N CYS A 220 7.81 -1.03 5.54
CA CYS A 220 9.14 -1.27 5.01
C CYS A 220 9.08 -2.17 3.76
N PRO A 221 10.04 -2.06 2.81
CA PRO A 221 10.06 -2.89 1.60
C PRO A 221 9.98 -4.40 1.89
N GLU A 222 10.59 -4.86 2.99
CA GLU A 222 10.56 -6.26 3.45
C GLU A 222 9.16 -6.74 3.86
N ASP A 223 8.27 -5.84 4.25
CA ASP A 223 6.88 -6.18 4.63
C ASP A 223 6.04 -6.59 3.43
N ILE A 224 6.48 -6.22 2.22
CA ILE A 224 5.79 -6.47 0.96
C ILE A 224 6.65 -7.25 -0.05
N ALA A 225 7.88 -7.56 0.32
CA ALA A 225 8.84 -8.29 -0.52
C ALA A 225 8.49 -9.76 -0.68
#